data_f6cd51ee96d4c580d1798c13137d68b5
#
_entry.id   f6cd51ee96d4c580d1798c13137d68b5
#
_cell.length_a   1.000
_cell.length_b   1.000
_cell.length_c   1.000
_cell.angle_alpha   90.00
_cell.angle_beta   90.00
_cell.angle_gamma   90.00
#
_symmetry.space_group_name_H-M   'P 1'
#
loop_
_entity.id
_entity.type
_entity.pdbx_description
1 polymer ?
#
loop_
_entity_poly.entity_id
_entity_poly.type
_entity_poly.pdbx_seq_one_letter_code
_entity_poly.pdbx_strand_id
1 'polypeptide(L)'
;MKRVKVRFDVWIQLIGMLGVLGGLIFVGLEMQQSQRIALANAYQGRISTTMSFITAYAEANLDWWSAINYNPQAAEQLSRLQIAERNAHNATWFVYESDYVQYRQGLMTDEVWQAKLNG
;
A
#
# COMPACT_ATOMS: atom_id res chain seq x y z
N MET A 1 23.85 -11.75 -55.73
CA MET A 1 22.60 -12.25 -55.13
C MET A 1 22.80 -12.85 -53.73
N LYS A 2 23.85 -13.56 -53.43
CA LYS A 2 24.07 -14.12 -52.08
C LYS A 2 24.23 -13.06 -50.96
N ARG A 3 24.74 -11.88 -51.24
CA ARG A 3 24.92 -10.82 -50.22
C ARG A 3 23.63 -10.16 -49.74
N VAL A 4 22.58 -10.10 -50.56
CA VAL A 4 21.29 -9.48 -50.21
C VAL A 4 20.49 -10.40 -49.27
N LYS A 5 20.57 -11.73 -49.50
CA LYS A 5 19.88 -12.73 -48.70
C LYS A 5 20.43 -12.81 -47.28
N VAL A 6 21.76 -12.74 -47.11
CA VAL A 6 22.43 -12.72 -45.80
C VAL A 6 22.09 -11.45 -45.01
N ARG A 7 21.98 -10.29 -45.66
CA ARG A 7 21.57 -9.03 -45.02
C ARG A 7 20.13 -9.06 -44.55
N PHE A 8 19.24 -9.66 -45.31
CA PHE A 8 17.82 -9.77 -44.95
C PHE A 8 17.63 -10.70 -43.74
N ASP A 9 18.30 -11.84 -43.73
CA ASP A 9 18.26 -12.77 -42.61
C ASP A 9 18.83 -12.16 -41.32
N VAL A 10 19.91 -11.39 -41.40
CA VAL A 10 20.49 -10.66 -40.25
C VAL A 10 19.52 -9.59 -39.71
N TRP A 11 18.83 -8.87 -40.57
CA TRP A 11 17.82 -7.90 -40.17
C TRP A 11 16.62 -8.56 -39.46
N ILE A 12 16.13 -9.68 -39.94
CA ILE A 12 15.08 -10.45 -39.32
C ILE A 12 15.50 -10.94 -37.93
N GLN A 13 16.71 -11.46 -37.80
CA GLN A 13 17.27 -11.88 -36.52
C GLN A 13 17.40 -10.71 -35.55
N LEU A 14 17.89 -9.58 -35.98
CA LEU A 14 17.99 -8.35 -35.15
C LEU A 14 16.63 -7.88 -34.65
N ILE A 15 15.63 -7.84 -35.51
CA ILE A 15 14.27 -7.46 -35.16
C ILE A 15 13.67 -8.48 -34.17
N GLY A 16 13.92 -9.79 -34.39
CA GLY A 16 13.49 -10.83 -33.47
C GLY A 16 14.11 -10.70 -32.09
N MET A 17 15.44 -10.44 -32.02
CA MET A 17 16.14 -10.23 -30.77
C MET A 17 15.68 -8.97 -30.04
N LEU A 18 15.43 -7.87 -30.75
CA LEU A 18 14.88 -6.64 -30.18
C LEU A 18 13.46 -6.85 -29.67
N GLY A 19 12.65 -7.65 -30.37
CA GLY A 19 11.31 -8.00 -29.93
C GLY A 19 11.31 -8.81 -28.63
N VAL A 20 12.19 -9.81 -28.53
CA VAL A 20 12.36 -10.61 -27.32
C VAL A 20 12.86 -9.74 -26.17
N LEU A 21 13.87 -8.90 -26.41
CA LEU A 21 14.42 -8.00 -25.38
C LEU A 21 13.36 -6.99 -24.90
N GLY A 22 12.61 -6.38 -25.81
CA GLY A 22 11.51 -5.48 -25.49
C GLY A 22 10.41 -6.19 -24.68
N GLY A 23 10.07 -7.41 -25.05
CA GLY A 23 9.12 -8.26 -24.31
C GLY A 23 9.58 -8.58 -22.90
N LEU A 24 10.87 -8.90 -22.71
CA LEU A 24 11.46 -9.14 -21.38
C LEU A 24 11.46 -7.89 -20.49
N ILE A 25 11.77 -6.72 -21.07
CA ILE A 25 11.70 -5.44 -20.36
C ILE A 25 10.25 -5.17 -19.95
N PHE A 26 9.29 -5.35 -20.86
CA PHE A 26 7.87 -5.17 -20.55
C PHE A 26 7.39 -6.07 -19.42
N VAL A 27 7.71 -7.37 -19.47
CA VAL A 27 7.37 -8.32 -18.40
C VAL A 27 8.04 -7.91 -17.07
N GLY A 28 9.28 -7.45 -17.10
CA GLY A 28 9.98 -6.96 -15.91
C GLY A 28 9.28 -5.77 -15.27
N LEU A 29 8.80 -4.81 -16.06
CA LEU A 29 8.04 -3.66 -15.59
C LEU A 29 6.66 -4.07 -15.02
N GLU A 30 5.97 -4.99 -15.70
CA GLU A 30 4.71 -5.58 -15.24
C GLU A 30 4.87 -6.28 -13.89
N MET A 31 5.92 -7.08 -13.73
CA MET A 31 6.23 -7.75 -12.46
C MET A 31 6.52 -6.76 -11.34
N GLN A 32 7.25 -5.70 -11.62
CA GLN A 32 7.55 -4.65 -10.65
C GLN A 32 6.27 -3.93 -10.19
N GLN A 33 5.37 -3.62 -11.11
CA GLN A 33 4.07 -3.04 -10.80
C GLN A 33 3.20 -4.00 -9.98
N SER A 34 3.14 -5.28 -10.35
CA SER A 34 2.41 -6.30 -9.61
C SER A 34 2.93 -6.47 -8.18
N GLN A 35 4.24 -6.41 -7.97
CA GLN A 35 4.85 -6.47 -6.64
C GLN A 35 4.47 -5.26 -5.78
N ARG A 36 4.44 -4.06 -6.36
CA ARG A 36 3.98 -2.85 -5.64
C ARG A 36 2.53 -2.96 -5.20
N ILE A 37 1.66 -3.44 -6.08
CA ILE A 37 0.24 -3.65 -5.78
C ILE A 37 0.07 -4.72 -4.70
N ALA A 38 0.78 -5.84 -4.79
CA ALA A 38 0.74 -6.92 -3.80
C ALA A 38 1.20 -6.43 -2.42
N LEU A 39 2.25 -5.62 -2.35
CA LEU A 39 2.74 -5.03 -1.10
C LEU A 39 1.72 -4.05 -0.50
N ALA A 40 1.11 -3.20 -1.33
CA ALA A 40 0.06 -2.29 -0.88
C ALA A 40 -1.17 -3.05 -0.34
N ASN A 41 -1.58 -4.12 -1.02
CA ASN A 41 -2.69 -4.98 -0.58
C ASN A 41 -2.39 -5.68 0.74
N ALA A 42 -1.16 -6.19 0.93
CA ALA A 42 -0.74 -6.81 2.18
C ALA A 42 -0.75 -5.79 3.34
N TYR A 43 -0.29 -4.57 3.09
CA TYR A 43 -0.34 -3.49 4.07
C TYR A 43 -1.77 -3.10 4.41
N GLN A 44 -2.63 -2.96 3.40
CA GLN A 44 -4.07 -2.70 3.56
C GLN A 44 -4.74 -3.79 4.41
N GLY A 45 -4.40 -5.06 4.18
CA GLY A 45 -4.89 -6.18 5.00
C GLY A 45 -4.51 -6.06 6.48
N ARG A 46 -3.28 -5.66 6.78
CA ARG A 46 -2.84 -5.40 8.15
C ARG A 46 -3.62 -4.27 8.80
N ILE A 47 -3.78 -3.15 8.10
CA ILE A 47 -4.56 -2.01 8.57
C ILE A 47 -6.01 -2.40 8.82
N SER A 48 -6.64 -3.14 7.91
CA SER A 48 -8.00 -3.63 8.07
C SER A 48 -8.15 -4.50 9.33
N THR A 49 -7.20 -5.39 9.60
CA THR A 49 -7.19 -6.20 10.81
C THR A 49 -7.06 -5.34 12.07
N THR A 50 -6.15 -4.37 12.07
CA THR A 50 -5.98 -3.44 13.20
C THR A 50 -7.24 -2.62 13.43
N MET A 51 -7.88 -2.14 12.37
CA MET A 51 -9.15 -1.40 12.45
C MET A 51 -10.27 -2.25 13.06
N SER A 52 -10.34 -3.54 12.69
CA SER A 52 -11.30 -4.48 13.28
C SER A 52 -11.11 -4.64 14.79
N PHE A 53 -9.86 -4.71 15.26
CA PHE A 53 -9.57 -4.73 16.69
C PHE A 53 -9.99 -3.44 17.38
N ILE A 54 -9.63 -2.27 16.84
CA ILE A 54 -10.02 -0.98 17.40
C ILE A 54 -11.53 -0.86 17.48
N THR A 55 -12.26 -1.29 16.45
CA THR A 55 -13.72 -1.29 16.41
C THR A 55 -14.30 -2.19 17.49
N ALA A 56 -13.79 -3.41 17.68
CA ALA A 56 -14.24 -4.32 18.72
C ALA A 56 -14.03 -3.74 20.13
N TYR A 57 -12.90 -3.10 20.38
CA TYR A 57 -12.64 -2.41 21.65
C TYR A 57 -13.58 -1.21 21.85
N ALA A 58 -13.83 -0.42 20.78
CA ALA A 58 -14.75 0.70 20.83
C ALA A 58 -16.19 0.25 21.15
N GLU A 59 -16.67 -0.82 20.54
CA GLU A 59 -17.99 -1.42 20.82
C GLU A 59 -18.12 -1.91 22.25
N ALA A 60 -17.04 -2.46 22.81
CA ALA A 60 -16.96 -2.89 24.21
C ALA A 60 -16.75 -1.73 25.20
N ASN A 61 -16.61 -0.49 24.76
CA ASN A 61 -16.22 0.69 25.55
C ASN A 61 -14.87 0.52 26.26
N LEU A 62 -13.94 -0.18 25.61
CA LEU A 62 -12.59 -0.40 26.12
C LEU A 62 -11.58 0.45 25.35
N ASP A 63 -10.55 0.91 26.04
CA ASP A 63 -9.46 1.67 25.42
C ASP A 63 -8.43 0.73 24.77
N TRP A 64 -8.42 0.71 23.44
CA TRP A 64 -7.51 -0.12 22.65
C TRP A 64 -6.03 0.16 22.97
N TRP A 65 -5.66 1.45 23.12
CA TRP A 65 -4.27 1.84 23.40
C TRP A 65 -3.76 1.29 24.73
N SER A 66 -4.56 1.37 25.77
CA SER A 66 -4.19 0.83 27.09
C SER A 66 -4.06 -0.69 27.07
N ALA A 67 -4.89 -1.37 26.28
CA ALA A 67 -4.84 -2.82 26.14
C ALA A 67 -3.55 -3.29 25.45
N ILE A 68 -3.16 -2.67 24.33
CA ILE A 68 -1.94 -3.07 23.60
C ILE A 68 -0.66 -2.71 24.34
N ASN A 69 -0.69 -1.70 25.20
CA ASN A 69 0.47 -1.32 26.03
C ASN A 69 0.50 -1.99 27.41
N TYR A 70 -0.40 -2.96 27.63
CA TYR A 70 -0.51 -3.68 28.91
C TYR A 70 -0.65 -2.76 30.13
N ASN A 71 -1.35 -1.65 29.97
CA ASN A 71 -1.57 -0.66 31.02
C ASN A 71 -3.07 -0.39 31.24
N PRO A 72 -3.81 -1.35 31.83
CA PRO A 72 -5.24 -1.20 32.05
C PRO A 72 -5.58 -0.05 33.00
N GLN A 73 -4.70 0.29 33.94
CA GLN A 73 -4.92 1.38 34.91
C GLN A 73 -4.99 2.75 34.24
N ALA A 74 -4.33 2.94 33.10
CA ALA A 74 -4.44 4.17 32.33
C ALA A 74 -5.85 4.39 31.75
N ALA A 75 -6.60 3.32 31.51
CA ALA A 75 -7.98 3.39 31.03
C ALA A 75 -8.99 3.70 32.15
N GLU A 76 -8.70 3.32 33.39
CA GLU A 76 -9.62 3.54 34.52
C GLU A 76 -9.89 5.01 34.83
N GLN A 77 -8.96 5.90 34.43
CA GLN A 77 -9.08 7.34 34.61
C GLN A 77 -9.80 8.05 33.47
N LEU A 78 -10.13 7.33 32.38
CA LEU A 78 -10.75 7.89 31.19
C LEU A 78 -12.27 7.78 31.25
N SER A 79 -12.95 8.86 30.87
CA SER A 79 -14.39 8.81 30.61
C SER A 79 -14.69 8.02 29.32
N ARG A 80 -15.94 7.57 29.17
CA ARG A 80 -16.41 6.90 27.95
C ARG A 80 -16.15 7.72 26.70
N LEU A 81 -16.34 9.04 26.77
CA LEU A 81 -16.09 9.95 25.65
C LEU A 81 -14.61 9.97 25.30
N GLN A 82 -13.74 10.09 26.29
CA GLN A 82 -12.28 10.09 26.09
C GLN A 82 -11.78 8.76 25.48
N ILE A 83 -12.35 7.62 25.90
CA ILE A 83 -12.06 6.32 25.28
C ILE A 83 -12.48 6.30 23.82
N ALA A 84 -13.69 6.76 23.50
CA ALA A 84 -14.17 6.84 22.13
C ALA A 84 -13.31 7.75 21.26
N GLU A 85 -12.95 8.93 21.76
CA GLU A 85 -12.06 9.88 21.06
C GLU A 85 -10.67 9.30 20.81
N ARG A 86 -10.08 8.60 21.78
CA ARG A 86 -8.78 7.93 21.62
C ARG A 86 -8.83 6.80 20.61
N ASN A 87 -9.85 5.96 20.66
CA ASN A 87 -10.03 4.89 19.69
C ASN A 87 -10.22 5.45 18.27
N ALA A 88 -11.03 6.49 18.12
CA ALA A 88 -11.22 7.17 16.83
C ALA A 88 -9.93 7.81 16.33
N HIS A 89 -9.15 8.46 17.19
CA HIS A 89 -7.87 9.04 16.84
C HIS A 89 -6.87 7.98 16.37
N ASN A 90 -6.76 6.87 17.08
CA ASN A 90 -5.89 5.76 16.67
C ASN A 90 -6.32 5.14 15.33
N ALA A 91 -7.62 4.97 15.12
CA ALA A 91 -8.16 4.50 13.85
C ALA A 91 -7.80 5.44 12.69
N THR A 92 -7.99 6.75 12.89
CA THR A 92 -7.65 7.78 11.90
C THR A 92 -6.15 7.77 11.59
N TRP A 93 -5.29 7.59 12.59
CA TRP A 93 -3.85 7.48 12.39
C TRP A 93 -3.49 6.34 11.46
N PHE A 94 -4.05 5.15 11.64
CA PHE A 94 -3.79 4.00 10.76
C PHE A 94 -4.28 4.23 9.33
N VAL A 95 -5.38 4.96 9.14
CA VAL A 95 -5.84 5.36 7.80
C VAL A 95 -4.81 6.28 7.13
N TYR A 96 -4.31 7.30 7.82
CA TYR A 96 -3.28 8.18 7.29
C TYR A 96 -1.98 7.44 6.97
N GLU A 97 -1.55 6.52 7.84
CA GLU A 97 -0.38 5.68 7.60
C GLU A 97 -0.54 4.83 6.34
N SER A 98 -1.72 4.23 6.15
CA SER A 98 -2.05 3.47 4.94
C SER A 98 -1.98 4.34 3.68
N ASP A 99 -2.56 5.53 3.73
CA ASP A 99 -2.55 6.48 2.62
C ASP A 99 -1.13 6.94 2.29
N TYR A 100 -0.30 7.20 3.29
CA TYR A 100 1.10 7.55 3.09
C TYR A 100 1.89 6.44 2.40
N VAL A 101 1.69 5.19 2.82
CA VAL A 101 2.35 4.04 2.17
C VAL A 101 1.91 3.91 0.71
N GLN A 102 0.62 4.06 0.42
CA GLN A 102 0.12 4.04 -0.96
C GLN A 102 0.69 5.18 -1.80
N TYR A 103 0.77 6.38 -1.24
CA TYR A 103 1.40 7.54 -1.90
C TYR A 103 2.88 7.25 -2.21
N ARG A 104 3.64 6.75 -1.23
CA ARG A 104 5.05 6.41 -1.41
C ARG A 104 5.29 5.33 -2.46
N GLN A 105 4.33 4.46 -2.69
CA GLN A 105 4.39 3.42 -3.72
C GLN A 105 3.90 3.88 -5.10
N GLY A 106 3.49 5.14 -5.23
CA GLY A 106 2.98 5.70 -6.48
C GLY A 106 1.57 5.25 -6.84
N LEU A 107 0.80 4.73 -5.87
CA LEU A 107 -0.58 4.29 -6.04
C LEU A 107 -1.60 5.40 -5.73
N MET A 108 -1.14 6.54 -5.28
CA MET A 108 -1.93 7.73 -4.99
C MET A 108 -1.28 8.94 -5.68
N THR A 109 -2.08 9.80 -6.30
CA THR A 109 -1.57 11.02 -6.95
C THR A 109 -1.20 12.08 -5.93
N ASP A 110 -0.27 12.99 -6.29
CA ASP A 110 0.11 14.13 -5.45
C ASP A 110 -1.09 15.00 -5.10
N GLU A 111 -2.00 15.22 -6.04
CA GLU A 111 -3.21 16.01 -5.83
C GLU A 111 -4.09 15.43 -4.70
N VAL A 112 -4.34 14.12 -4.74
CA VAL A 112 -5.13 13.42 -3.72
C VAL A 112 -4.42 13.45 -2.38
N TRP A 113 -3.11 13.24 -2.36
CA TRP A 113 -2.32 13.28 -1.14
C TRP A 113 -2.34 14.69 -0.50
N GLN A 114 -2.12 15.73 -1.28
CA GLN A 114 -2.18 17.12 -0.79
C GLN A 114 -3.58 17.51 -0.30
N ALA A 115 -4.64 17.06 -0.95
CA ALA A 115 -6.00 17.30 -0.49
C ALA A 115 -6.26 16.69 0.90
N LYS A 116 -5.69 15.51 1.19
CA LYS A 116 -5.80 14.86 2.51
C LYS A 116 -5.01 15.58 3.61
N LEU A 117 -3.88 16.20 3.28
CA LEU A 117 -3.08 16.95 4.25
C LEU A 117 -3.71 18.30 4.63
N ASN A 118 -4.54 18.86 3.77
CA ASN A 118 -5.13 20.19 3.94
C ASN A 118 -6.59 20.15 4.46
N GLY A 119 -7.18 18.97 4.61
CA GLY A 119 -8.54 18.72 5.14
C GLY A 119 -8.52 18.33 6.58
#